data_1010d84fa7c9ed1027669210412a5f4a
#
_entry.id   1010d84fa7c9ed1027669210412a5f4a
#
_cell.length_a   1.000
_cell.length_b   1.000
_cell.length_c   1.000
_cell.angle_alpha   90.00
_cell.angle_beta   90.00
_cell.angle_gamma   90.00
#
_symmetry.space_group_name_H-M   'P 1'
#
loop_
_entity.id
_entity.type
_entity.pdbx_description
1 polymer ?
#
loop_
_entity_poly.entity_id
_entity_poly.type
_entity_poly.pdbx_seq_one_letter_code
_entity_poly.pdbx_strand_id
1 'polypeptide(L)'
;MVYNSHMDKRFILHCDLNGFFASVECVLKPELKNVPMAVGGDKETRHGIILAKNEIAKKYGVKTAETLSSARKKCPDLVIVPPHHGVYHKYSKTVNLIYLRYTDLVEPFGIDESWLDITGSMHLFGKKDYETAKKIADEIRNTVKKETGLTLSVGVSYNKVFAKLGSDYKK
;
A
#
# COMPACT_ATOMS: atom_id res chain seq x y z
N MET A 1 -9.59 30.55 34.34
CA MET A 1 -10.12 29.68 33.28
C MET A 1 -9.04 28.63 32.94
N VAL A 2 -9.15 27.42 33.45
CA VAL A 2 -8.23 26.34 33.11
C VAL A 2 -8.72 25.79 31.78
N TYR A 3 -7.96 26.03 30.70
CA TYR A 3 -8.19 25.38 29.43
C TYR A 3 -7.95 23.88 29.61
N ASN A 4 -9.02 23.12 29.74
CA ASN A 4 -8.97 21.65 29.82
C ASN A 4 -8.69 21.13 28.39
N SER A 5 -7.40 21.09 28.00
CA SER A 5 -6.96 20.55 26.72
C SER A 5 -6.96 19.02 26.72
N HIS A 6 -8.09 18.43 27.01
CA HIS A 6 -8.38 17.08 26.54
C HIS A 6 -8.86 17.19 25.09
N MET A 7 -7.97 17.62 24.18
CA MET A 7 -8.15 17.27 22.78
C MET A 7 -8.17 15.74 22.73
N ASP A 8 -9.34 15.19 22.49
CA ASP A 8 -9.53 13.75 22.34
C ASP A 8 -8.53 13.26 21.28
N LYS A 9 -7.48 12.54 21.74
CA LYS A 9 -6.43 12.05 20.84
C LYS A 9 -7.08 11.20 19.76
N ARG A 10 -6.94 11.63 18.49
CA ARG A 10 -7.35 10.83 17.36
C ARG A 10 -6.31 9.76 17.08
N PHE A 11 -6.75 8.65 16.50
CA PHE A 11 -5.85 7.61 16.00
C PHE A 11 -6.13 7.39 14.52
N ILE A 12 -5.19 7.82 13.70
CA ILE A 12 -5.24 7.76 12.25
C ILE A 12 -4.25 6.71 11.77
N LEU A 13 -4.73 5.80 10.95
CA LEU A 13 -3.88 4.91 10.16
C LEU A 13 -3.72 5.47 8.75
N HIS A 14 -2.52 5.35 8.18
CA HIS A 14 -2.29 5.45 6.75
C HIS A 14 -1.88 4.07 6.24
N CYS A 15 -2.70 3.51 5.37
CA CYS A 15 -2.49 2.20 4.75
C CYS A 15 -2.03 2.39 3.31
N ASP A 16 -0.95 1.72 2.91
CA ASP A 16 -0.34 1.85 1.58
C ASP A 16 0.13 0.48 1.09
N LEU A 17 -0.42 0.00 -0.01
CA LEU A 17 -0.14 -1.31 -0.59
C LEU A 17 1.25 -1.34 -1.23
N ASN A 18 2.11 -2.25 -0.78
CA ASN A 18 3.50 -2.32 -1.22
C ASN A 18 3.62 -2.77 -2.68
N GLY A 19 4.24 -1.91 -3.52
CA GLY A 19 4.48 -2.21 -4.93
C GLY A 19 3.21 -2.65 -5.66
N PHE A 20 2.09 -1.99 -5.42
CA PHE A 20 0.73 -2.46 -5.66
C PHE A 20 0.54 -3.18 -6.99
N PHE A 21 0.77 -2.51 -8.14
CA PHE A 21 0.54 -3.12 -9.46
C PHE A 21 1.42 -4.37 -9.66
N ALA A 22 2.69 -4.30 -9.31
CA ALA A 22 3.59 -5.44 -9.43
C ALA A 22 3.19 -6.59 -8.49
N SER A 23 2.72 -6.27 -7.29
CA SER A 23 2.23 -7.25 -6.33
C SER A 23 0.97 -7.96 -6.83
N VAL A 24 0.02 -7.24 -7.44
CA VAL A 24 -1.18 -7.83 -8.06
C VAL A 24 -0.78 -8.77 -9.20
N GLU A 25 0.12 -8.35 -10.11
CA GLU A 25 0.60 -9.23 -11.19
C GLU A 25 1.26 -10.50 -10.64
N CYS A 26 2.03 -10.39 -9.56
CA CYS A 26 2.64 -11.55 -8.89
C CYS A 26 1.62 -12.45 -8.16
N VAL A 27 0.46 -11.95 -7.78
CA VAL A 27 -0.64 -12.77 -7.25
C VAL A 27 -1.33 -13.52 -8.38
N LEU A 28 -1.55 -12.87 -9.52
CA LEU A 28 -2.18 -13.47 -10.70
C LEU A 28 -1.27 -14.50 -11.39
N LYS A 29 0.03 -14.23 -11.42
CA LYS A 29 1.07 -15.06 -12.04
C LYS A 29 2.20 -15.29 -11.04
N PRO A 30 2.10 -16.34 -10.20
CA PRO A 30 3.07 -16.61 -9.13
C PRO A 30 4.52 -16.77 -9.58
N GLU A 31 4.76 -17.20 -10.82
CA GLU A 31 6.10 -17.31 -11.42
C GLU A 31 6.85 -15.97 -11.46
N LEU A 32 6.13 -14.85 -11.57
CA LEU A 32 6.71 -13.52 -11.58
C LEU A 32 7.34 -13.10 -10.23
N LYS A 33 7.04 -13.82 -9.15
CA LYS A 33 7.64 -13.55 -7.83
C LYS A 33 9.14 -13.88 -7.78
N ASN A 34 9.59 -14.78 -8.63
CA ASN A 34 10.95 -15.35 -8.59
C ASN A 34 11.89 -14.74 -9.63
N VAL A 35 11.41 -13.81 -10.44
CA VAL A 35 12.19 -13.12 -11.46
C VAL A 35 12.11 -11.61 -11.28
N PRO A 36 13.10 -10.82 -11.75
CA PRO A 36 12.98 -9.37 -11.76
C PRO A 36 11.84 -8.98 -12.70
N MET A 37 10.79 -8.34 -12.18
CA MET A 37 9.63 -7.91 -12.96
C MET A 37 9.21 -6.49 -12.68
N ALA A 38 8.64 -5.85 -13.69
CA ALA A 38 8.04 -4.54 -13.60
C ALA A 38 6.75 -4.47 -14.43
N VAL A 39 5.82 -3.65 -13.97
CA VAL A 39 4.67 -3.23 -14.75
C VAL A 39 5.07 -1.99 -15.52
N GLY A 40 4.92 -2.00 -16.84
CA GLY A 40 5.30 -0.89 -17.69
C GLY A 40 4.33 -0.68 -18.85
N GLY A 41 4.21 0.56 -19.27
CA GLY A 41 3.38 0.92 -20.42
C GLY A 41 3.96 0.43 -21.75
N ASP A 42 3.11 0.40 -22.79
CA ASP A 42 3.46 -0.04 -24.13
C ASP A 42 4.53 0.86 -24.75
N LYS A 43 5.48 0.23 -25.48
CA LYS A 43 6.52 0.92 -26.22
C LYS A 43 5.98 1.85 -27.31
N GLU A 44 4.84 1.51 -27.91
CA GLU A 44 4.32 2.18 -29.10
C GLU A 44 3.59 3.48 -28.79
N THR A 45 3.04 3.65 -27.60
CA THR A 45 2.20 4.81 -27.27
C THR A 45 2.89 5.92 -26.46
N ARG A 46 3.91 5.63 -25.66
CA ARG A 46 4.67 6.62 -24.87
C ARG A 46 6.00 6.02 -24.42
N HIS A 47 7.10 6.11 -25.10
CA HIS A 47 8.45 5.68 -24.64
C HIS A 47 8.53 4.80 -23.37
N GLY A 48 7.49 4.04 -23.06
CA GLY A 48 7.20 3.15 -21.95
C GLY A 48 7.96 3.47 -20.66
N ILE A 49 7.26 3.80 -19.60
CA ILE A 49 7.83 4.01 -18.25
C ILE A 49 7.48 2.86 -17.32
N ILE A 50 8.30 2.66 -16.30
CA ILE A 50 8.03 1.74 -15.20
C ILE A 50 6.97 2.35 -14.28
N LEU A 51 5.82 1.68 -14.13
CA LEU A 51 4.74 2.07 -13.23
C LEU A 51 4.94 1.49 -11.84
N ALA A 52 5.34 0.22 -11.77
CA ALA A 52 5.66 -0.48 -10.52
C ALA A 52 6.68 -1.59 -10.79
N LYS A 53 7.31 -2.09 -9.74
CA LYS A 53 8.31 -3.15 -9.80
C LYS A 53 8.25 -4.03 -8.58
N ASN A 54 8.72 -5.28 -8.69
CA ASN A 54 8.88 -6.16 -7.54
C ASN A 54 10.22 -5.91 -6.81
N GLU A 55 10.39 -6.52 -5.64
CA GLU A 55 11.59 -6.35 -4.81
C GLU A 55 12.87 -6.85 -5.51
N ILE A 56 12.77 -7.83 -6.40
CA ILE A 56 13.93 -8.31 -7.16
C ILE A 56 14.41 -7.22 -8.11
N ALA A 57 13.52 -6.67 -8.93
CA ALA A 57 13.87 -5.58 -9.84
C ALA A 57 14.37 -4.33 -9.10
N LYS A 58 13.80 -4.03 -7.91
CA LYS A 58 14.27 -2.94 -7.04
C LYS A 58 15.73 -3.12 -6.61
N LYS A 59 16.17 -4.34 -6.31
CA LYS A 59 17.58 -4.65 -5.97
C LYS A 59 18.55 -4.37 -7.12
N TYR A 60 18.12 -4.49 -8.37
CA TYR A 60 18.91 -4.07 -9.55
C TYR A 60 18.90 -2.55 -9.78
N GLY A 61 18.25 -1.78 -8.92
CA GLY A 61 18.18 -0.32 -9.03
C GLY A 61 17.15 0.17 -10.04
N VAL A 62 16.19 -0.67 -10.44
CA VAL A 62 15.04 -0.25 -11.27
C VAL A 62 14.16 0.71 -10.47
N LYS A 63 13.81 1.86 -11.07
CA LYS A 63 13.03 2.93 -10.42
C LYS A 63 11.67 3.12 -11.08
N THR A 64 10.66 3.49 -10.30
CA THR A 64 9.37 3.95 -10.83
C THR A 64 9.58 5.25 -11.63
N ALA A 65 8.79 5.45 -12.65
CA ALA A 65 8.85 6.56 -13.60
C ALA A 65 10.10 6.61 -14.51
N GLU A 66 11.06 5.68 -14.41
CA GLU A 66 12.13 5.59 -15.39
C GLU A 66 11.68 4.91 -16.69
N THR A 67 12.39 5.16 -17.79
CA THR A 67 12.08 4.53 -19.08
C THR A 67 12.39 3.03 -19.07
N LEU A 68 11.65 2.24 -19.85
CA LEU A 68 11.92 0.80 -20.02
C LEU A 68 13.34 0.53 -20.51
N SER A 69 13.89 1.38 -21.37
CA SER A 69 15.27 1.27 -21.87
C SER A 69 16.29 1.44 -20.74
N SER A 70 16.09 2.46 -19.88
CA SER A 70 16.95 2.68 -18.70
C SER A 70 16.88 1.50 -17.73
N ALA A 71 15.66 1.01 -17.45
CA ALA A 71 15.45 -0.13 -16.54
C ALA A 71 16.15 -1.40 -17.07
N ARG A 72 16.05 -1.71 -18.37
CA ARG A 72 16.73 -2.88 -18.99
C ARG A 72 18.24 -2.77 -18.98
N LYS A 73 18.83 -1.58 -19.06
CA LYS A 73 20.29 -1.40 -18.91
C LYS A 73 20.78 -1.83 -17.53
N LYS A 74 19.96 -1.62 -16.48
CA LYS A 74 20.27 -2.02 -15.10
C LYS A 74 19.96 -3.48 -14.83
N CYS A 75 18.91 -3.99 -15.43
CA CYS A 75 18.41 -5.34 -15.28
C CYS A 75 18.07 -5.94 -16.67
N PRO A 76 19.06 -6.57 -17.37
CA PRO A 76 18.85 -7.13 -18.72
C PRO A 76 17.71 -8.16 -18.77
N ASP A 77 17.55 -8.97 -17.71
CA ASP A 77 16.54 -10.03 -17.61
C ASP A 77 15.19 -9.51 -17.08
N LEU A 78 14.97 -8.21 -17.08
CA LEU A 78 13.74 -7.61 -16.57
C LEU A 78 12.52 -8.03 -17.39
N VAL A 79 11.61 -8.77 -16.76
CA VAL A 79 10.30 -9.12 -17.32
C VAL A 79 9.37 -7.92 -17.18
N ILE A 80 8.87 -7.40 -18.31
CA ILE A 80 7.93 -6.27 -18.32
C ILE A 80 6.56 -6.80 -18.71
N VAL A 81 5.55 -6.52 -17.86
CA VAL A 81 4.15 -6.88 -18.09
C VAL A 81 3.32 -5.61 -18.31
N PRO A 82 2.31 -5.66 -19.17
CA PRO A 82 1.41 -4.52 -19.38
C PRO A 82 0.52 -4.32 -18.14
N PRO A 83 0.05 -3.09 -17.86
CA PRO A 83 -0.83 -2.82 -16.73
C PRO A 83 -2.26 -3.32 -16.99
N HIS A 84 -2.85 -3.95 -15.97
CA HIS A 84 -4.24 -4.40 -15.97
C HIS A 84 -5.10 -3.55 -15.03
N HIS A 85 -5.31 -2.27 -15.34
CA HIS A 85 -5.96 -1.28 -14.47
C HIS A 85 -7.32 -1.74 -13.93
N GLY A 86 -8.15 -2.43 -14.73
CA GLY A 86 -9.44 -2.96 -14.28
C GLY A 86 -9.30 -4.00 -13.15
N VAL A 87 -8.23 -4.79 -13.16
CA VAL A 87 -7.92 -5.74 -12.08
C VAL A 87 -7.44 -5.00 -10.84
N TYR A 88 -6.58 -3.99 -11.00
CA TYR A 88 -6.09 -3.19 -9.88
C TYR A 88 -7.23 -2.50 -9.14
N HIS A 89 -8.21 -1.93 -9.86
CA HIS A 89 -9.41 -1.35 -9.24
C HIS A 89 -10.21 -2.38 -8.43
N LYS A 90 -10.32 -3.63 -8.90
CA LYS A 90 -11.01 -4.69 -8.14
C LYS A 90 -10.27 -4.99 -6.83
N TYR A 91 -8.93 -5.13 -6.88
CA TYR A 91 -8.14 -5.37 -5.67
C TYR A 91 -8.21 -4.19 -4.70
N SER A 92 -8.10 -2.95 -5.20
CA SER A 92 -8.27 -1.73 -4.39
C SER A 92 -9.62 -1.71 -3.65
N LYS A 93 -10.73 -1.99 -4.36
CA LYS A 93 -12.06 -2.09 -3.75
C LYS A 93 -12.12 -3.18 -2.68
N THR A 94 -11.59 -4.38 -2.96
CA THR A 94 -11.56 -5.49 -2.01
C THR A 94 -10.81 -5.10 -0.73
N VAL A 95 -9.65 -4.44 -0.86
CA VAL A 95 -8.87 -3.99 0.29
C VAL A 95 -9.63 -2.92 1.10
N ASN A 96 -10.26 -1.95 0.42
CA ASN A 96 -11.08 -0.95 1.12
C ASN A 96 -12.29 -1.57 1.85
N LEU A 97 -12.91 -2.63 1.31
CA LEU A 97 -13.95 -3.39 2.02
C LEU A 97 -13.40 -4.11 3.27
N ILE A 98 -12.13 -4.54 3.25
CA ILE A 98 -11.48 -5.07 4.46
C ILE A 98 -11.31 -3.96 5.50
N TYR A 99 -10.89 -2.75 5.11
CA TYR A 99 -10.74 -1.61 6.03
C TYR A 99 -12.04 -1.23 6.73
N LEU A 100 -13.17 -1.30 6.02
CA LEU A 100 -14.51 -1.02 6.58
C LEU A 100 -14.94 -1.97 7.71
N ARG A 101 -14.25 -3.10 7.90
CA ARG A 101 -14.50 -4.00 9.06
C ARG A 101 -13.91 -3.45 10.37
N TYR A 102 -13.02 -2.46 10.28
CA TYR A 102 -12.30 -1.88 11.42
C TYR A 102 -12.79 -0.47 11.76
N THR A 103 -13.30 0.27 10.80
CA THR A 103 -13.89 1.60 10.97
C THR A 103 -14.73 1.95 9.74
N ASP A 104 -15.79 2.73 9.94
CA ASP A 104 -16.61 3.33 8.89
C ASP A 104 -15.97 4.59 8.29
N LEU A 105 -14.97 5.17 8.98
CA LEU A 105 -14.26 6.37 8.55
C LEU A 105 -13.02 6.01 7.70
N VAL A 106 -13.27 5.46 6.52
CA VAL A 106 -12.25 5.15 5.51
C VAL A 106 -12.27 6.20 4.42
N GLU A 107 -11.13 6.83 4.17
CA GLU A 107 -10.94 7.85 3.13
C GLU A 107 -9.89 7.36 2.13
N PRO A 108 -10.28 6.86 0.95
CA PRO A 108 -9.35 6.52 -0.12
C PRO A 108 -8.59 7.78 -0.58
N PHE A 109 -7.26 7.69 -0.71
CA PHE A 109 -6.39 8.78 -1.16
C PHE A 109 -5.79 8.52 -2.54
N GLY A 110 -5.70 7.27 -2.93
CA GLY A 110 -5.26 6.79 -4.23
C GLY A 110 -5.83 5.41 -4.50
N ILE A 111 -5.34 4.76 -5.54
CA ILE A 111 -5.76 3.39 -5.86
C ILE A 111 -5.22 2.36 -4.84
N ASP A 112 -4.11 2.69 -4.19
CA ASP A 112 -3.35 1.83 -3.28
C ASP A 112 -3.18 2.42 -1.87
N GLU A 113 -3.66 3.65 -1.63
CA GLU A 113 -3.53 4.34 -0.35
C GLU A 113 -4.90 4.69 0.24
N SER A 114 -5.05 4.56 1.57
CA SER A 114 -6.25 4.97 2.31
C SER A 114 -5.90 5.46 3.70
N TRP A 115 -6.67 6.45 4.17
CA TRP A 115 -6.69 6.92 5.54
C TRP A 115 -7.82 6.23 6.30
N LEU A 116 -7.56 5.82 7.53
CA LEU A 116 -8.55 5.23 8.43
C LEU A 116 -8.54 6.00 9.75
N ASP A 117 -9.65 6.58 10.14
CA ASP A 117 -9.81 7.10 11.50
C ASP A 117 -10.45 6.00 12.37
N ILE A 118 -9.63 5.38 13.19
CA ILE A 118 -10.06 4.29 14.07
C ILE A 118 -10.48 4.77 15.46
N THR A 119 -10.46 6.08 15.72
CA THR A 119 -10.70 6.66 17.04
C THR A 119 -12.01 6.19 17.69
N GLY A 120 -13.08 6.18 16.89
CA GLY A 120 -14.43 5.81 17.35
C GLY A 120 -14.63 4.29 17.52
N SER A 121 -13.91 3.47 16.75
CA SER A 121 -14.07 2.01 16.75
C SER A 121 -13.10 1.28 17.70
N MET A 122 -12.08 1.96 18.22
CA MET A 122 -11.05 1.34 19.06
C MET A 122 -11.62 0.56 20.26
N HIS A 123 -12.74 1.02 20.85
CA HIS A 123 -13.39 0.36 21.99
C HIS A 123 -13.81 -1.09 21.70
N LEU A 124 -13.99 -1.44 20.41
CA LEU A 124 -14.30 -2.82 19.98
C LEU A 124 -13.08 -3.75 20.04
N PHE A 125 -11.86 -3.19 20.07
CA PHE A 125 -10.59 -3.91 20.01
C PHE A 125 -9.77 -3.83 21.30
N GLY A 126 -10.07 -2.87 22.18
CA GLY A 126 -9.37 -2.65 23.44
C GLY A 126 -9.51 -1.24 23.98
N LYS A 127 -8.48 -0.78 24.67
CA LYS A 127 -8.43 0.58 25.21
C LYS A 127 -8.09 1.59 24.11
N LYS A 128 -8.47 2.87 24.32
CA LYS A 128 -8.09 3.96 23.41
C LYS A 128 -6.64 4.39 23.63
N ASP A 129 -5.69 3.54 23.20
CA ASP A 129 -4.25 3.73 23.36
C ASP A 129 -3.47 3.30 22.10
N TYR A 130 -2.16 3.59 22.09
CA TYR A 130 -1.30 3.28 20.95
C TYR A 130 -1.14 1.77 20.73
N GLU A 131 -1.13 0.97 21.77
CA GLU A 131 -1.00 -0.49 21.65
C GLU A 131 -2.22 -1.11 20.96
N THR A 132 -3.42 -0.65 21.28
CA THR A 132 -4.64 -1.08 20.58
C THR A 132 -4.63 -0.62 19.11
N ALA A 133 -4.19 0.62 18.82
CA ALA A 133 -4.08 1.12 17.45
C ALA A 133 -3.07 0.29 16.64
N LYS A 134 -1.93 -0.07 17.23
CA LYS A 134 -0.93 -0.95 16.63
C LYS A 134 -1.48 -2.34 16.36
N LYS A 135 -2.22 -2.91 17.33
CA LYS A 135 -2.88 -4.21 17.17
C LYS A 135 -3.85 -4.20 15.99
N ILE A 136 -4.68 -3.17 15.86
CA ILE A 136 -5.60 -3.00 14.71
C ILE A 136 -4.81 -2.93 13.40
N ALA A 137 -3.72 -2.16 13.35
CA ALA A 137 -2.86 -2.04 12.17
C ALA A 137 -2.27 -3.40 11.76
N ASP A 138 -1.79 -4.20 12.72
CA ASP A 138 -1.25 -5.53 12.46
C ASP A 138 -2.33 -6.53 12.03
N GLU A 139 -3.54 -6.46 12.59
CA GLU A 139 -4.67 -7.27 12.16
C GLU A 139 -5.08 -6.93 10.72
N ILE A 140 -5.16 -5.65 10.36
CA ILE A 140 -5.42 -5.18 8.99
C ILE A 140 -4.37 -5.76 8.03
N ARG A 141 -3.08 -5.64 8.34
CA ARG A 141 -1.98 -6.18 7.52
C ARG A 141 -2.12 -7.68 7.28
N ASN A 142 -2.41 -8.43 8.35
CA ASN A 142 -2.56 -9.88 8.28
C ASN A 142 -3.80 -10.28 7.48
N THR A 143 -4.92 -9.57 7.66
CA THR A 143 -6.17 -9.83 6.95
C THR A 143 -6.03 -9.56 5.45
N VAL A 144 -5.46 -8.42 5.08
CA VAL A 144 -5.19 -8.09 3.67
C VAL A 144 -4.28 -9.14 3.04
N LYS A 145 -3.18 -9.51 3.71
CA LYS A 145 -2.27 -10.55 3.20
C LYS A 145 -2.97 -11.89 3.01
N LYS A 146 -3.78 -12.31 3.98
CA LYS A 146 -4.50 -13.59 3.95
C LYS A 146 -5.54 -13.64 2.85
N GLU A 147 -6.32 -12.57 2.67
CA GLU A 147 -7.46 -12.56 1.76
C GLU A 147 -7.10 -12.17 0.33
N THR A 148 -6.06 -11.38 0.13
CA THR A 148 -5.69 -10.86 -1.20
C THR A 148 -4.30 -11.29 -1.69
N GLY A 149 -3.45 -11.81 -0.82
CA GLY A 149 -2.04 -12.09 -1.12
C GLY A 149 -1.15 -10.84 -1.17
N LEU A 150 -1.72 -9.64 -1.02
CA LEU A 150 -0.99 -8.37 -1.02
C LEU A 150 -0.42 -8.05 0.37
N THR A 151 0.63 -7.23 0.39
CA THR A 151 1.18 -6.68 1.62
C THR A 151 1.00 -5.17 1.64
N LEU A 152 0.92 -4.59 2.85
CA LEU A 152 0.83 -3.16 3.01
C LEU A 152 1.70 -2.66 4.16
N SER A 153 2.12 -1.41 4.06
CA SER A 153 2.71 -0.62 5.13
C SER A 153 1.61 0.17 5.82
N VAL A 154 1.64 0.21 7.16
CA VAL A 154 0.66 0.98 7.94
C VAL A 154 1.41 1.90 8.88
N GLY A 155 1.18 3.20 8.75
CA GLY A 155 1.62 4.20 9.70
C GLY A 155 0.51 4.53 10.68
N VAL A 156 0.83 4.62 11.97
CA VAL A 156 -0.09 4.93 13.07
C VAL A 156 0.30 6.25 13.72
N SER A 157 -0.62 7.20 13.78
CA SER A 157 -0.36 8.48 14.44
C SER A 157 -1.65 9.19 14.86
N TYR A 158 -1.50 10.37 15.45
CA TYR A 158 -2.61 11.23 15.87
C TYR A 158 -3.09 12.19 14.76
N ASN A 159 -2.41 12.23 13.63
CA ASN A 159 -2.80 13.00 12.45
C ASN A 159 -2.33 12.33 11.15
N LYS A 160 -2.91 12.78 10.03
CA LYS A 160 -2.64 12.22 8.69
C LYS A 160 -1.17 12.34 8.27
N VAL A 161 -0.54 13.49 8.53
CA VAL A 161 0.85 13.75 8.08
C VAL A 161 1.83 12.76 8.69
N PHE A 162 1.81 12.61 10.01
CA PHE A 162 2.70 11.66 10.68
C PHE A 162 2.34 10.20 10.43
N ALA A 163 1.06 9.87 10.24
CA ALA A 163 0.66 8.53 9.83
C ALA A 163 1.24 8.19 8.45
N LYS A 164 1.19 9.13 7.47
CA LYS A 164 1.81 8.93 6.16
C LYS A 164 3.33 8.78 6.25
N LEU A 165 4.01 9.65 6.98
CA LEU A 165 5.46 9.51 7.22
C LEU A 165 5.80 8.14 7.84
N GLY A 166 4.97 7.64 8.75
CA GLY A 166 5.13 6.32 9.36
C GLY A 166 5.00 5.17 8.36
N SER A 167 4.06 5.24 7.43
CA SER A 167 3.88 4.21 6.40
C SER A 167 5.01 4.22 5.35
N ASP A 168 5.60 5.39 5.08
CA ASP A 168 6.71 5.56 4.13
C ASP A 168 8.08 5.22 4.75
N TYR A 169 8.16 5.15 6.08
CA TYR A 169 9.40 4.86 6.80
C TYR A 169 9.84 3.40 6.56
N LYS A 170 11.04 3.19 6.06
CA LYS A 170 11.63 1.88 5.70
C LYS A 170 10.93 1.16 4.52
N LYS A 171 10.34 1.90 3.58
CA LYS A 171 9.90 1.32 2.29
C LYS A 171 11.05 1.06 1.32
#